data_7bfe4d57abfde9c55a7052104f181ba3
#
_entry.id   7bfe4d57abfde9c55a7052104f181ba3
#
_cell.length_a   1.000
_cell.length_b   1.000
_cell.length_c   1.000
_cell.angle_alpha   90.00
_cell.angle_beta   90.00
_cell.angle_gamma   90.00
#
_symmetry.space_group_name_H-M   'P 1'
#
loop_
_entity.id
_entity.type
_entity.pdbx_description
1 polymer ?
#
loop_
_entity_poly.entity_id
_entity_poly.type
_entity_poly.pdbx_seq_one_letter_code
_entity_poly.pdbx_strand_id
1 'polypeptide(L)'
;MHLEIGQVKLSKNIVCNKKMIIRNLISNILIIILVFVISINSLAAETASSENTFNPSDSVEEVNTNEFIYKKYDEETKKALEDNIINYDEIDNLVHEYNPNVLSWWNSYRNNKTATEVYDDYMDSYDRIMDSAGSSESDAMAARLYAQAYAIKILADNNTNDSIINFWNYQIDEIKLCLDAKKRFLNFYITDYNERLAELNMNETRRLANAANVKYQVGLETELIYLQSNKNADDAVANYDLAKSNHIVADKNLKIICGKSISNEVTIGPIPDIRVNINEIDILNDIEKAKTNNIYLKIYNRAFKNANTEEMKNYYQILIDYASEEIANSVRNYYDTLNNQLSSLATRESSNILMVQQLAKAKDDFSNGKISETDYQTAVYNVDTSKIQVDIQLLNVLSAYEDYKYAVDMGIASAKLS
;
A
#
# COMPACT_ATOMS: atom_id res chain seq x y z
N MET A 1 30.05 30.56 19.60
CA MET A 1 30.94 29.45 19.99
C MET A 1 30.36 28.50 21.05
N HIS A 2 29.16 28.77 21.65
CA HIS A 2 28.52 27.88 22.64
C HIS A 2 27.39 27.00 22.09
N LEU A 3 26.95 27.19 20.83
CA LEU A 3 25.85 26.42 20.22
C LEU A 3 26.34 25.17 19.44
N GLU A 4 27.56 25.13 18.95
CA GLU A 4 28.10 23.97 18.21
C GLU A 4 28.52 22.80 19.12
N ILE A 5 28.89 23.06 20.35
CA ILE A 5 29.31 22.01 21.31
C ILE A 5 28.12 21.20 21.82
N GLY A 6 26.93 21.79 21.84
CA GLY A 6 25.69 21.13 22.22
C GLY A 6 25.19 20.09 21.18
N GLN A 7 25.28 20.40 19.89
CA GLN A 7 24.81 19.51 18.82
C GLN A 7 25.71 18.28 18.64
N VAL A 8 27.02 18.41 18.80
CA VAL A 8 27.96 17.27 18.70
C VAL A 8 27.82 16.31 19.90
N LYS A 9 27.47 16.81 21.07
CA LYS A 9 27.18 15.95 22.24
C LYS A 9 25.86 15.21 22.13
N LEU A 10 24.80 15.82 21.55
CA LEU A 10 23.51 15.15 21.33
C LEU A 10 23.64 14.04 20.28
N SER A 11 24.37 14.27 19.17
CA SER A 11 24.54 13.27 18.11
C SER A 11 25.35 12.06 18.59
N LYS A 12 26.38 12.25 19.39
CA LYS A 12 27.15 11.15 19.99
C LYS A 12 26.35 10.33 21.01
N ASN A 13 25.48 10.97 21.81
CA ASN A 13 24.61 10.25 22.74
C ASN A 13 23.52 9.43 22.01
N ILE A 14 22.98 9.91 20.89
CA ILE A 14 21.99 9.18 20.08
C ILE A 14 22.63 7.96 19.41
N VAL A 15 23.86 8.07 18.90
CA VAL A 15 24.60 6.95 18.29
C VAL A 15 25.02 5.93 19.35
N CYS A 16 25.42 6.38 20.54
CA CYS A 16 25.77 5.50 21.66
C CYS A 16 24.55 4.72 22.18
N ASN A 17 23.39 5.39 22.33
CA ASN A 17 22.14 4.75 22.72
C ASN A 17 21.64 3.74 21.66
N LYS A 18 21.72 4.04 20.36
CA LYS A 18 21.37 3.06 19.30
C LYS A 18 22.26 1.82 19.34
N LYS A 19 23.57 1.97 19.53
CA LYS A 19 24.49 0.82 19.67
C LYS A 19 24.20 -0.02 20.92
N MET A 20 23.80 0.63 22.03
CA MET A 20 23.45 -0.06 23.27
C MET A 20 22.11 -0.82 23.14
N ILE A 21 21.11 -0.23 22.48
CA ILE A 21 19.82 -0.87 22.19
C ILE A 21 20.01 -2.09 21.28
N ILE A 22 20.79 -1.95 20.20
CA ILE A 22 21.09 -3.08 19.29
C ILE A 22 21.85 -4.20 20.01
N ARG A 23 22.80 -3.85 20.88
CA ARG A 23 23.56 -4.83 21.66
C ARG A 23 22.69 -5.56 22.68
N ASN A 24 21.75 -4.86 23.32
CA ASN A 24 20.79 -5.46 24.24
C ASN A 24 19.73 -6.31 23.49
N LEU A 25 19.31 -5.91 22.29
CA LEU A 25 18.41 -6.72 21.43
C LEU A 25 19.10 -8.05 21.01
N ILE A 26 20.36 -7.97 20.55
CA ILE A 26 21.14 -9.16 20.17
C ILE A 26 21.39 -10.05 21.39
N SER A 27 21.68 -9.47 22.56
CA SER A 27 21.87 -10.24 23.81
C SER A 27 20.59 -10.94 24.26
N ASN A 28 19.42 -10.28 24.14
CA ASN A 28 18.13 -10.87 24.49
C ASN A 28 17.72 -11.97 23.50
N ILE A 29 18.00 -11.82 22.20
CA ILE A 29 17.77 -12.86 21.19
C ILE A 29 18.68 -14.08 21.48
N LEU A 30 19.95 -13.85 21.84
CA LEU A 30 20.86 -14.95 22.22
C LEU A 30 20.42 -15.67 23.50
N ILE A 31 19.86 -14.95 24.48
CA ILE A 31 19.34 -15.54 25.74
C ILE A 31 18.07 -16.35 25.43
N ILE A 32 17.17 -15.86 24.55
CA ILE A 32 15.96 -16.59 24.12
C ILE A 32 16.35 -17.88 23.39
N ILE A 33 17.36 -17.85 22.50
CA ILE A 33 17.87 -19.02 21.81
C ILE A 33 18.51 -19.98 22.81
N LEU A 34 19.25 -19.48 23.80
CA LEU A 34 19.91 -20.33 24.83
C LEU A 34 18.86 -20.98 25.77
N VAL A 35 17.81 -20.26 26.15
CA VAL A 35 16.71 -20.80 26.98
C VAL A 35 15.90 -21.83 26.20
N PHE A 36 15.70 -21.63 24.88
CA PHE A 36 15.05 -22.64 24.02
C PHE A 36 15.89 -23.90 23.88
N VAL A 37 17.21 -23.79 23.74
CA VAL A 37 18.14 -24.94 23.67
C VAL A 37 18.18 -25.72 24.99
N ILE A 38 18.09 -25.05 26.15
CA ILE A 38 18.06 -25.68 27.46
C ILE A 38 16.73 -26.41 27.73
N SER A 39 15.59 -25.83 27.26
CA SER A 39 14.29 -26.50 27.39
C SER A 39 14.14 -27.74 26.49
N ILE A 40 14.80 -27.78 25.34
CA ILE A 40 14.79 -28.92 24.44
C ILE A 40 15.60 -30.10 25.07
N ASN A 41 16.69 -29.81 25.77
CA ASN A 41 17.50 -30.86 26.42
C ASN A 41 16.79 -31.58 27.59
N SER A 42 15.75 -30.96 28.18
CA SER A 42 14.95 -31.64 29.22
C SER A 42 13.81 -32.48 28.63
N LEU A 43 13.39 -32.21 27.38
CA LEU A 43 12.33 -32.96 26.69
C LEU A 43 12.90 -34.13 25.84
N ALA A 44 14.15 -34.02 25.38
CA ALA A 44 14.81 -35.04 24.55
C ALA A 44 15.19 -36.33 25.31
N ALA A 45 15.03 -36.37 26.62
CA ALA A 45 15.30 -37.55 27.43
C ALA A 45 14.14 -38.55 27.50
N GLU A 46 12.93 -38.22 27.02
CA GLU A 46 11.75 -39.06 27.11
C GLU A 46 11.16 -39.59 25.79
N THR A 47 11.69 -39.20 24.62
CA THR A 47 11.14 -39.64 23.32
C THR A 47 12.21 -40.20 22.37
N ALA A 48 12.91 -41.23 22.85
CA ALA A 48 13.71 -42.07 21.96
C ALA A 48 12.88 -43.30 21.57
N SER A 49 11.92 -43.16 20.65
CA SER A 49 11.43 -44.25 19.79
C SER A 49 10.32 -43.78 18.85
N SER A 50 10.67 -43.26 17.69
CA SER A 50 10.05 -43.59 16.39
C SER A 50 10.86 -42.94 15.29
N GLU A 51 11.69 -43.73 14.63
CA GLU A 51 12.23 -43.40 13.32
C GLU A 51 11.07 -43.31 12.32
N ASN A 52 10.56 -42.11 12.09
CA ASN A 52 9.82 -41.79 10.86
C ASN A 52 10.87 -41.35 9.85
N THR A 53 11.28 -42.26 9.00
CA THR A 53 12.06 -41.96 7.80
C THR A 53 11.14 -41.16 6.86
N PHE A 54 11.37 -39.86 6.81
CA PHE A 54 10.75 -38.99 5.80
C PHE A 54 11.24 -39.43 4.41
N ASN A 55 10.31 -39.77 3.53
CA ASN A 55 10.59 -40.06 2.12
C ASN A 55 10.14 -38.84 1.31
N PRO A 56 11.04 -38.02 0.74
CA PRO A 56 10.66 -36.79 0.00
C PRO A 56 9.80 -37.02 -1.26
N SER A 57 9.68 -38.27 -1.69
CA SER A 57 9.02 -38.60 -2.94
C SER A 57 7.49 -38.66 -2.91
N ASP A 58 6.84 -38.60 -1.73
CA ASP A 58 5.41 -38.92 -1.64
C ASP A 58 4.46 -37.74 -1.61
N SER A 59 4.90 -36.48 -1.76
CA SER A 59 4.00 -35.32 -1.60
C SER A 59 4.18 -34.14 -2.56
N VAL A 60 5.01 -34.25 -3.58
CA VAL A 60 5.11 -33.16 -4.57
C VAL A 60 4.21 -33.48 -5.74
N GLU A 61 2.94 -33.00 -5.71
CA GLU A 61 2.23 -32.74 -6.96
C GLU A 61 3.16 -31.89 -7.84
N GLU A 62 3.57 -32.42 -9.00
CA GLU A 62 4.27 -31.64 -10.04
C GLU A 62 3.37 -30.47 -10.39
N VAL A 63 3.61 -29.34 -9.76
CA VAL A 63 2.95 -28.09 -10.12
C VAL A 63 3.44 -27.77 -11.54
N ASN A 64 2.50 -27.63 -12.46
CA ASN A 64 2.79 -27.27 -13.83
C ASN A 64 3.54 -25.93 -13.85
N THR A 65 4.86 -25.97 -13.95
CA THR A 65 5.75 -24.80 -13.93
C THR A 65 5.45 -23.79 -15.05
N ASN A 66 4.61 -24.18 -16.03
CA ASN A 66 4.14 -23.29 -17.09
C ASN A 66 3.17 -22.20 -16.60
N GLU A 67 2.62 -22.31 -15.39
CA GLU A 67 1.75 -21.26 -14.80
C GLU A 67 2.55 -20.10 -14.19
N PHE A 68 3.85 -20.27 -13.95
CA PHE A 68 4.73 -19.30 -13.29
C PHE A 68 5.65 -18.59 -14.27
N ILE A 69 5.08 -18.14 -15.40
CA ILE A 69 5.82 -17.43 -16.44
C ILE A 69 5.57 -15.93 -16.30
N TYR A 70 6.63 -15.12 -16.48
CA TYR A 70 6.49 -13.68 -16.63
C TYR A 70 5.53 -13.36 -17.78
N LYS A 71 4.48 -12.61 -17.49
CA LYS A 71 3.49 -12.20 -18.48
C LYS A 71 4.19 -11.40 -19.58
N LYS A 72 4.14 -11.89 -20.79
CA LYS A 72 4.64 -11.17 -21.96
C LYS A 72 3.47 -10.65 -22.77
N TYR A 73 3.53 -9.39 -23.13
CA TYR A 73 2.55 -8.77 -24.01
C TYR A 73 2.90 -9.05 -25.48
N ASP A 74 1.86 -9.12 -26.33
CA ASP A 74 2.03 -9.11 -27.77
C ASP A 74 2.51 -7.74 -28.26
N GLU A 75 2.98 -7.67 -29.50
CA GLU A 75 3.56 -6.45 -30.08
C GLU A 75 2.52 -5.32 -30.23
N GLU A 76 1.22 -5.63 -30.35
CA GLU A 76 0.15 -4.65 -30.43
C GLU A 76 -0.05 -3.97 -29.07
N THR A 77 -0.17 -4.77 -28.01
CA THR A 77 -0.26 -4.26 -26.61
C THR A 77 0.97 -3.45 -26.24
N LYS A 78 2.19 -3.94 -26.57
CA LYS A 78 3.42 -3.18 -26.27
C LYS A 78 3.44 -1.83 -26.96
N LYS A 79 3.05 -1.80 -28.26
CA LYS A 79 2.98 -0.56 -29.01
C LYS A 79 1.96 0.43 -28.43
N ALA A 80 0.83 -0.06 -27.93
CA ALA A 80 -0.13 0.77 -27.21
C ALA A 80 0.45 1.33 -25.92
N LEU A 81 1.23 0.53 -25.17
CA LEU A 81 1.90 0.97 -23.94
C LEU A 81 3.08 1.94 -24.18
N GLU A 82 3.63 2.01 -25.40
CA GLU A 82 4.74 2.91 -25.74
C GLU A 82 4.30 4.35 -26.04
N ASP A 83 3.01 4.60 -26.19
CA ASP A 83 2.49 5.95 -26.38
C ASP A 83 2.80 6.85 -25.16
N ASN A 84 2.63 8.16 -25.34
CA ASN A 84 2.86 9.14 -24.28
C ASN A 84 1.59 9.44 -23.47
N ILE A 85 0.66 8.48 -23.36
CA ILE A 85 -0.58 8.63 -22.61
C ILE A 85 -0.60 7.59 -21.49
N ILE A 86 -1.04 7.97 -20.30
CA ILE A 86 -1.32 7.05 -19.20
C ILE A 86 -2.83 6.92 -19.07
N ASN A 87 -3.41 5.88 -19.66
CA ASN A 87 -4.82 5.54 -19.52
C ASN A 87 -5.07 4.68 -18.30
N TYR A 88 -6.22 4.86 -17.64
CA TYR A 88 -6.55 4.14 -16.41
C TYR A 88 -6.51 2.61 -16.59
N ASP A 89 -7.06 2.12 -17.69
CA ASP A 89 -7.17 0.69 -17.97
C ASP A 89 -5.82 0.02 -18.32
N GLU A 90 -4.82 0.81 -18.68
CA GLU A 90 -3.47 0.34 -19.04
C GLU A 90 -2.49 0.36 -17.86
N ILE A 91 -2.88 0.95 -16.72
CA ILE A 91 -1.97 1.16 -15.58
C ILE A 91 -1.31 -0.14 -15.12
N ASP A 92 -2.09 -1.21 -14.98
CA ASP A 92 -1.58 -2.51 -14.52
C ASP A 92 -0.53 -3.05 -15.50
N ASN A 93 -0.76 -2.88 -16.80
CA ASN A 93 0.16 -3.29 -17.85
C ASN A 93 1.42 -2.40 -17.90
N LEU A 94 1.26 -1.07 -17.71
CA LEU A 94 2.39 -0.13 -17.63
C LEU A 94 3.29 -0.44 -16.44
N VAL A 95 2.71 -0.69 -15.26
CA VAL A 95 3.45 -1.05 -14.05
C VAL A 95 4.20 -2.38 -14.27
N HIS A 96 3.53 -3.39 -14.80
CA HIS A 96 4.15 -4.68 -15.07
C HIS A 96 5.36 -4.57 -16.01
N GLU A 97 5.21 -3.87 -17.14
CA GLU A 97 6.25 -3.84 -18.19
C GLU A 97 7.40 -2.86 -17.89
N TYR A 98 7.10 -1.71 -17.28
CA TYR A 98 8.06 -0.61 -17.19
C TYR A 98 8.51 -0.24 -15.77
N ASN A 99 7.83 -0.74 -14.71
CA ASN A 99 8.27 -0.40 -13.36
C ASN A 99 9.53 -1.18 -12.96
N PRO A 100 10.62 -0.51 -12.59
CA PRO A 100 11.89 -1.19 -12.30
C PRO A 100 11.83 -2.13 -11.09
N ASN A 101 10.92 -1.90 -10.14
CA ASN A 101 10.74 -2.78 -8.98
C ASN A 101 10.17 -4.13 -9.42
N VAL A 102 9.17 -4.15 -10.30
CA VAL A 102 8.57 -5.39 -10.82
C VAL A 102 9.63 -6.24 -11.52
N LEU A 103 10.43 -5.61 -12.40
CA LEU A 103 11.54 -6.29 -13.08
C LEU A 103 12.59 -6.83 -12.11
N SER A 104 12.91 -6.07 -11.06
CA SER A 104 13.86 -6.49 -10.02
C SER A 104 13.32 -7.69 -9.21
N TRP A 105 12.05 -7.63 -8.79
CA TRP A 105 11.39 -8.73 -8.06
C TRP A 105 11.29 -9.99 -8.90
N TRP A 106 10.93 -9.87 -10.18
CA TRP A 106 10.91 -10.99 -11.11
C TRP A 106 12.29 -11.65 -11.27
N ASN A 107 13.35 -10.86 -11.44
CA ASN A 107 14.71 -11.37 -11.54
C ASN A 107 15.16 -12.07 -10.26
N SER A 108 14.77 -11.56 -9.10
CA SER A 108 15.04 -12.19 -7.81
C SER A 108 14.29 -13.53 -7.67
N TYR A 109 13.01 -13.55 -8.02
CA TYR A 109 12.19 -14.75 -8.02
C TYR A 109 12.79 -15.83 -8.93
N ARG A 110 13.16 -15.51 -10.15
CA ARG A 110 13.64 -16.45 -11.15
C ARG A 110 14.89 -17.23 -10.72
N ASN A 111 15.68 -16.70 -9.81
CA ASN A 111 16.90 -17.30 -9.31
C ASN A 111 16.67 -18.16 -8.05
N ASN A 112 15.44 -18.34 -7.60
CA ASN A 112 15.10 -19.05 -6.38
C ASN A 112 15.05 -20.57 -6.62
N LYS A 113 15.49 -21.30 -5.59
CA LYS A 113 15.50 -22.76 -5.52
C LYS A 113 14.15 -23.32 -5.05
N THR A 114 13.89 -24.58 -5.35
CA THR A 114 12.74 -25.32 -4.78
C THR A 114 12.96 -25.58 -3.29
N ALA A 115 11.88 -25.96 -2.57
CA ALA A 115 11.99 -26.31 -1.16
C ALA A 115 12.95 -27.50 -0.93
N THR A 116 12.94 -28.49 -1.83
CA THR A 116 13.84 -29.63 -1.81
C THR A 116 15.28 -29.21 -2.01
N GLU A 117 15.59 -28.39 -3.01
CA GLU A 117 16.95 -27.89 -3.24
C GLU A 117 17.49 -27.08 -2.06
N VAL A 118 16.63 -26.29 -1.41
CA VAL A 118 17.01 -25.52 -0.21
C VAL A 118 17.25 -26.47 0.98
N TYR A 119 16.39 -27.47 1.15
CA TYR A 119 16.58 -28.49 2.18
C TYR A 119 17.89 -29.27 1.98
N ASP A 120 18.17 -29.72 0.74
CA ASP A 120 19.40 -30.43 0.38
C ASP A 120 20.65 -29.59 0.64
N ASP A 121 20.62 -28.27 0.26
CA ASP A 121 21.74 -27.37 0.58
C ASP A 121 21.99 -27.23 2.09
N TYR A 122 20.93 -27.21 2.91
CA TYR A 122 21.08 -27.22 4.36
C TYR A 122 21.65 -28.55 4.86
N MET A 123 21.17 -29.68 4.34
CA MET A 123 21.64 -31.00 4.72
C MET A 123 23.09 -31.26 4.29
N ASP A 124 23.50 -30.84 3.10
CA ASP A 124 24.90 -30.87 2.64
C ASP A 124 25.81 -30.03 3.56
N SER A 125 25.27 -28.91 4.06
CA SER A 125 26.01 -28.06 5.00
C SER A 125 26.10 -28.70 6.40
N TYR A 126 25.02 -29.34 6.84
CA TYR A 126 24.97 -30.11 8.07
C TYR A 126 26.01 -31.24 8.04
N ASP A 127 26.03 -32.07 6.99
CA ASP A 127 26.92 -33.22 6.85
C ASP A 127 28.39 -32.76 6.83
N ARG A 128 28.75 -31.72 6.09
CA ARG A 128 30.10 -31.13 6.06
C ARG A 128 30.56 -30.68 7.45
N ILE A 129 29.69 -30.09 8.25
CA ILE A 129 30.03 -29.61 9.59
C ILE A 129 30.12 -30.81 10.55
N MET A 130 29.25 -31.82 10.42
CA MET A 130 29.31 -33.04 11.21
C MET A 130 30.62 -33.80 10.97
N ASP A 131 31.07 -33.94 9.71
CA ASP A 131 32.34 -34.54 9.34
C ASP A 131 33.53 -33.77 9.95
N SER A 132 33.46 -32.43 9.90
CA SER A 132 34.48 -31.57 10.52
C SER A 132 34.49 -31.68 12.05
N ALA A 133 33.34 -31.88 12.69
CA ALA A 133 33.24 -32.10 14.12
C ALA A 133 33.83 -33.46 14.52
N GLY A 134 33.52 -34.51 13.74
CA GLY A 134 34.03 -35.87 13.98
C GLY A 134 35.54 -36.02 13.79
N SER A 135 36.16 -35.16 12.99
CA SER A 135 37.62 -35.13 12.75
C SER A 135 38.36 -34.10 13.61
N SER A 136 37.70 -33.40 14.53
CA SER A 136 38.31 -32.37 15.37
C SER A 136 39.14 -32.98 16.50
N GLU A 137 40.39 -32.53 16.67
CA GLU A 137 41.28 -32.95 17.80
C GLU A 137 40.92 -32.26 19.14
N SER A 138 40.02 -31.30 19.12
CA SER A 138 39.62 -30.52 20.30
C SER A 138 38.15 -30.75 20.63
N ASP A 139 37.84 -31.28 21.79
CA ASP A 139 36.47 -31.50 22.29
C ASP A 139 35.63 -30.24 22.31
N ALA A 140 36.22 -29.10 22.67
CA ALA A 140 35.52 -27.81 22.66
C ALA A 140 35.16 -27.34 21.24
N MET A 141 36.03 -27.59 20.26
CA MET A 141 35.78 -27.27 18.86
C MET A 141 34.74 -28.21 18.26
N ALA A 142 34.83 -29.51 18.56
CA ALA A 142 33.85 -30.51 18.17
C ALA A 142 32.46 -30.17 18.70
N ALA A 143 32.32 -29.84 19.98
CA ALA A 143 31.05 -29.41 20.58
C ALA A 143 30.45 -28.19 19.90
N ARG A 144 31.28 -27.20 19.53
CA ARG A 144 30.83 -26.02 18.79
C ARG A 144 30.33 -26.36 17.38
N LEU A 145 31.02 -27.23 16.66
CA LEU A 145 30.65 -27.69 15.33
C LEU A 145 29.36 -28.51 15.38
N TYR A 146 29.18 -29.39 16.35
CA TYR A 146 27.92 -30.11 16.56
C TYR A 146 26.75 -29.14 16.80
N ALA A 147 26.93 -28.14 17.66
CA ALA A 147 25.89 -27.14 17.88
C ALA A 147 25.54 -26.35 16.59
N GLN A 148 26.52 -26.03 15.74
CA GLN A 148 26.29 -25.40 14.44
C GLN A 148 25.54 -26.31 13.47
N ALA A 149 25.92 -27.59 13.39
CA ALA A 149 25.25 -28.59 12.55
C ALA A 149 23.77 -28.73 12.95
N TYR A 150 23.49 -28.89 14.25
CA TYR A 150 22.11 -28.96 14.74
C TYR A 150 21.29 -27.71 14.44
N ALA A 151 21.87 -26.51 14.53
CA ALA A 151 21.20 -25.28 14.16
C ALA A 151 20.82 -25.25 12.66
N ILE A 152 21.69 -25.78 11.79
CA ILE A 152 21.39 -25.89 10.35
C ILE A 152 20.31 -26.93 10.10
N LYS A 153 20.32 -28.06 10.81
CA LYS A 153 19.25 -29.07 10.72
C LYS A 153 17.89 -28.48 11.10
N ILE A 154 17.83 -27.71 12.18
CA ILE A 154 16.58 -27.00 12.57
C ILE A 154 16.10 -26.03 11.45
N LEU A 155 17.03 -25.33 10.78
CA LEU A 155 16.69 -24.51 9.66
C LEU A 155 16.15 -25.30 8.46
N ALA A 156 16.76 -26.48 8.17
CA ALA A 156 16.28 -27.39 7.14
C ALA A 156 14.88 -27.92 7.45
N ASP A 157 14.68 -28.43 8.66
CA ASP A 157 13.42 -29.04 9.12
C ASP A 157 12.25 -27.99 9.15
N ASN A 158 12.55 -26.73 9.45
CA ASN A 158 11.56 -25.64 9.49
C ASN A 158 11.42 -24.90 8.16
N ASN A 159 12.19 -25.22 7.13
CA ASN A 159 12.06 -24.57 5.84
C ASN A 159 10.78 -25.05 5.13
N THR A 160 9.88 -24.12 4.88
CA THR A 160 8.63 -24.35 4.13
C THR A 160 8.58 -23.53 2.84
N ASN A 161 9.62 -22.74 2.57
CA ASN A 161 9.67 -21.83 1.44
C ASN A 161 10.11 -22.57 0.17
N ASP A 162 9.44 -22.30 -0.92
CA ASP A 162 9.76 -22.83 -2.24
C ASP A 162 9.60 -21.76 -3.34
N SER A 163 9.93 -22.13 -4.59
CA SER A 163 9.81 -21.24 -5.73
C SER A 163 8.38 -20.74 -5.96
N ILE A 164 7.37 -21.54 -5.62
CA ILE A 164 5.96 -21.17 -5.77
C ILE A 164 5.57 -20.11 -4.75
N ILE A 165 5.95 -20.28 -3.49
CA ILE A 165 5.73 -19.27 -2.44
C ILE A 165 6.43 -17.96 -2.81
N ASN A 166 7.66 -18.03 -3.33
CA ASN A 166 8.41 -16.86 -3.77
C ASN A 166 7.73 -16.16 -4.97
N PHE A 167 7.18 -16.92 -5.92
CA PHE A 167 6.39 -16.38 -7.02
C PHE A 167 5.11 -15.67 -6.51
N TRP A 168 4.39 -16.27 -5.58
CA TRP A 168 3.22 -15.63 -4.99
C TRP A 168 3.56 -14.36 -4.20
N ASN A 169 4.69 -14.33 -3.51
CA ASN A 169 5.17 -13.09 -2.88
C ASN A 169 5.47 -12.00 -3.93
N TYR A 170 6.11 -12.36 -5.04
CA TYR A 170 6.29 -11.46 -6.18
C TYR A 170 4.95 -10.94 -6.71
N GLN A 171 3.95 -11.82 -6.91
CA GLN A 171 2.62 -11.41 -7.36
C GLN A 171 1.93 -10.45 -6.37
N ILE A 172 2.02 -10.70 -5.07
CA ILE A 172 1.48 -9.80 -4.04
C ILE A 172 2.08 -8.39 -4.18
N ASP A 173 3.39 -8.31 -4.32
CA ASP A 173 4.09 -7.03 -4.41
C ASP A 173 3.72 -6.29 -5.71
N GLU A 174 3.63 -7.00 -6.83
CA GLU A 174 3.19 -6.45 -8.11
C GLU A 174 1.74 -5.95 -8.05
N ILE A 175 0.80 -6.77 -7.56
CA ILE A 175 -0.62 -6.38 -7.45
C ILE A 175 -0.81 -5.16 -6.54
N LYS A 176 -0.09 -5.09 -5.42
CA LYS A 176 -0.10 -3.91 -4.55
C LYS A 176 0.42 -2.66 -5.23
N LEU A 177 1.46 -2.82 -6.04
CA LEU A 177 2.03 -1.72 -6.81
C LEU A 177 1.05 -1.22 -7.89
N CYS A 178 0.35 -2.14 -8.57
CA CYS A 178 -0.71 -1.82 -9.52
C CYS A 178 -1.86 -1.04 -8.86
N LEU A 179 -2.33 -1.50 -7.69
CA LEU A 179 -3.34 -0.78 -6.91
C LEU A 179 -2.86 0.62 -6.49
N ASP A 180 -1.61 0.74 -6.00
CA ASP A 180 -1.02 2.06 -5.68
C ASP A 180 -0.97 2.96 -6.91
N ALA A 181 -0.62 2.43 -8.08
CA ALA A 181 -0.58 3.20 -9.32
C ALA A 181 -1.98 3.70 -9.74
N LYS A 182 -3.01 2.86 -9.65
CA LYS A 182 -4.41 3.29 -9.90
C LYS A 182 -4.86 4.37 -8.92
N LYS A 183 -4.52 4.22 -7.64
CA LYS A 183 -4.81 5.25 -6.62
C LYS A 183 -4.07 6.55 -6.89
N ARG A 184 -2.83 6.51 -7.40
CA ARG A 184 -2.08 7.70 -7.82
C ARG A 184 -2.70 8.36 -9.04
N PHE A 185 -3.27 7.59 -9.97
CA PHE A 185 -4.04 8.14 -11.09
C PHE A 185 -5.25 8.93 -10.60
N LEU A 186 -6.04 8.37 -9.69
CA LEU A 186 -7.18 9.08 -9.10
C LEU A 186 -6.71 10.29 -8.27
N ASN A 187 -5.62 10.17 -7.53
CA ASN A 187 -5.03 11.26 -6.74
C ASN A 187 -4.51 12.41 -7.62
N PHE A 188 -4.02 12.14 -8.83
CA PHE A 188 -3.67 13.19 -9.79
C PHE A 188 -4.88 14.10 -10.04
N TYR A 189 -6.05 13.55 -10.32
CA TYR A 189 -7.27 14.31 -10.52
C TYR A 189 -7.80 14.98 -9.25
N ILE A 190 -7.69 14.31 -8.10
CA ILE A 190 -8.03 14.93 -6.80
C ILE A 190 -7.18 16.17 -6.55
N THR A 191 -5.89 16.11 -6.87
CA THR A 191 -4.99 17.26 -6.68
C THR A 191 -5.24 18.37 -7.72
N ASP A 192 -5.61 18.05 -8.98
CA ASP A 192 -6.07 19.01 -9.99
C ASP A 192 -7.32 19.75 -9.50
N TYR A 193 -8.32 19.02 -9.02
CA TYR A 193 -9.53 19.62 -8.46
C TYR A 193 -9.27 20.47 -7.22
N ASN A 194 -8.34 20.05 -6.35
CA ASN A 194 -7.94 20.85 -5.20
C ASN A 194 -7.19 22.12 -5.60
N GLU A 195 -6.37 22.11 -6.67
CA GLU A 195 -5.76 23.31 -7.24
C GLU A 195 -6.84 24.26 -7.72
N ARG A 196 -7.85 23.77 -8.46
CA ARG A 196 -8.99 24.58 -8.94
C ARG A 196 -9.81 25.16 -7.79
N LEU A 197 -10.06 24.39 -6.72
CA LEU A 197 -10.73 24.89 -5.51
C LEU A 197 -9.94 26.02 -4.85
N ALA A 198 -8.62 25.85 -4.74
CA ALA A 198 -7.75 26.86 -4.16
C ALA A 198 -7.70 28.13 -5.04
N GLU A 199 -7.72 27.99 -6.37
CA GLU A 199 -7.81 29.11 -7.31
C GLU A 199 -9.13 29.88 -7.18
N LEU A 200 -10.26 29.16 -7.11
CA LEU A 200 -11.56 29.77 -6.88
C LEU A 200 -11.59 30.54 -5.54
N ASN A 201 -11.06 29.95 -4.48
CA ASN A 201 -10.97 30.60 -3.17
C ASN A 201 -10.06 31.83 -3.19
N MET A 202 -8.91 31.76 -3.87
CA MET A 202 -8.01 32.90 -4.06
C MET A 202 -8.72 34.06 -4.78
N ASN A 203 -9.44 33.76 -5.85
CA ASN A 203 -10.16 34.76 -6.62
C ASN A 203 -11.30 35.37 -5.80
N GLU A 204 -12.07 34.58 -5.06
CA GLU A 204 -13.16 35.05 -4.20
C GLU A 204 -12.64 35.93 -3.05
N THR A 205 -11.58 35.48 -2.33
CA THR A 205 -11.02 36.29 -1.23
C THR A 205 -10.41 37.58 -1.70
N ARG A 206 -9.77 37.64 -2.87
CA ARG A 206 -9.28 38.86 -3.49
C ARG A 206 -10.44 39.82 -3.83
N ARG A 207 -11.54 39.29 -4.40
CA ARG A 207 -12.73 40.08 -4.69
C ARG A 207 -13.34 40.70 -3.43
N LEU A 208 -13.45 39.90 -2.37
CA LEU A 208 -13.95 40.36 -1.06
C LEU A 208 -13.01 41.38 -0.39
N ALA A 209 -11.69 41.19 -0.48
CA ALA A 209 -10.70 42.14 0.03
C ALA A 209 -10.78 43.48 -0.70
N ASN A 210 -10.96 43.47 -2.04
CA ASN A 210 -11.16 44.68 -2.81
C ASN A 210 -12.46 45.40 -2.40
N ALA A 211 -13.56 44.68 -2.18
CA ALA A 211 -14.81 45.25 -1.70
C ALA A 211 -14.68 45.86 -0.30
N ALA A 212 -13.98 45.18 0.61
CA ALA A 212 -13.68 45.68 1.96
C ALA A 212 -12.83 46.95 1.91
N ASN A 213 -11.81 47.01 1.02
CA ASN A 213 -10.96 48.18 0.83
C ASN A 213 -11.81 49.42 0.38
N VAL A 214 -12.67 49.23 -0.61
CA VAL A 214 -13.55 50.32 -1.09
C VAL A 214 -14.45 50.82 0.05
N LYS A 215 -15.09 49.93 0.80
CA LYS A 215 -15.93 50.28 1.95
C LYS A 215 -15.14 51.00 3.04
N TYR A 216 -13.90 50.61 3.35
CA TYR A 216 -13.02 51.25 4.32
C TYR A 216 -12.66 52.67 3.88
N GLN A 217 -12.31 52.89 2.60
CA GLN A 217 -11.97 54.21 2.07
C GLN A 217 -13.10 55.22 2.17
N VAL A 218 -14.37 54.77 2.08
CA VAL A 218 -15.54 55.61 2.23
C VAL A 218 -16.13 55.65 3.63
N GLY A 219 -15.43 55.05 4.63
CA GLY A 219 -15.80 55.03 6.03
C GLY A 219 -16.95 54.09 6.39
N LEU A 220 -17.32 53.16 5.52
CA LEU A 220 -18.38 52.17 5.73
C LEU A 220 -17.88 50.85 6.35
N GLU A 221 -16.59 50.73 6.51
CA GLU A 221 -15.98 49.55 7.10
C GLU A 221 -14.87 49.93 8.08
N THR A 222 -14.55 49.06 9.06
CA THR A 222 -13.49 49.27 10.02
C THR A 222 -12.12 48.84 9.45
N GLU A 223 -11.02 49.46 9.98
CA GLU A 223 -9.67 49.10 9.63
C GLU A 223 -9.40 47.59 9.91
N LEU A 224 -9.96 47.06 11.00
CA LEU A 224 -9.79 45.65 11.39
C LEU A 224 -10.33 44.70 10.29
N ILE A 225 -11.54 44.96 9.76
CA ILE A 225 -12.17 44.15 8.72
C ILE A 225 -11.39 44.27 7.40
N TYR A 226 -10.94 45.48 7.05
CA TYR A 226 -10.04 45.68 5.91
C TYR A 226 -8.75 44.88 6.02
N LEU A 227 -8.03 44.95 7.14
CA LEU A 227 -6.80 44.23 7.35
C LEU A 227 -7.02 42.70 7.37
N GLN A 228 -8.09 42.22 8.00
CA GLN A 228 -8.46 40.81 8.01
C GLN A 228 -8.78 40.28 6.61
N SER A 229 -9.47 41.04 5.79
CA SER A 229 -9.80 40.67 4.42
C SER A 229 -8.55 40.55 3.54
N ASN A 230 -7.60 41.47 3.68
CA ASN A 230 -6.33 41.41 2.98
C ASN A 230 -5.50 40.17 3.43
N LYS A 231 -5.43 39.94 4.75
CA LYS A 231 -4.76 38.73 5.27
C LYS A 231 -5.38 37.45 4.70
N ASN A 232 -6.70 37.35 4.66
CA ASN A 232 -7.39 36.19 4.07
C ASN A 232 -7.06 36.00 2.58
N ALA A 233 -6.92 37.10 1.84
CA ALA A 233 -6.53 37.05 0.43
C ALA A 233 -5.07 36.57 0.26
N ASP A 234 -4.15 37.04 1.11
CA ASP A 234 -2.75 36.61 1.10
C ASP A 234 -2.61 35.13 1.50
N ASP A 235 -3.34 34.68 2.52
CA ASP A 235 -3.38 33.26 2.94
C ASP A 235 -3.93 32.37 1.80
N ALA A 236 -4.93 32.84 1.04
CA ALA A 236 -5.49 32.10 -0.08
C ALA A 236 -4.52 31.99 -1.27
N VAL A 237 -3.69 33.01 -1.52
CA VAL A 237 -2.61 32.93 -2.52
C VAL A 237 -1.60 31.83 -2.14
N ALA A 238 -1.15 31.82 -0.88
CA ALA A 238 -0.23 30.81 -0.40
C ALA A 238 -0.82 29.37 -0.49
N ASN A 239 -2.11 29.24 -0.19
CA ASN A 239 -2.82 27.97 -0.33
C ASN A 239 -2.94 27.50 -1.79
N TYR A 240 -3.15 28.42 -2.73
CA TYR A 240 -3.15 28.10 -4.17
C TYR A 240 -1.78 27.63 -4.64
N ASP A 241 -0.70 28.33 -4.27
CA ASP A 241 0.67 27.93 -4.61
C ASP A 241 1.02 26.54 -4.07
N LEU A 242 0.57 26.22 -2.85
CA LEU A 242 0.73 24.90 -2.25
C LEU A 242 -0.06 23.83 -3.02
N ALA A 243 -1.33 24.08 -3.34
CA ALA A 243 -2.18 23.14 -4.09
C ALA A 243 -1.60 22.85 -5.47
N LYS A 244 -1.12 23.88 -6.18
CA LYS A 244 -0.42 23.76 -7.45
C LYS A 244 0.86 22.92 -7.36
N SER A 245 1.65 23.13 -6.31
CA SER A 245 2.86 22.31 -6.05
C SER A 245 2.49 20.85 -5.82
N ASN A 246 1.43 20.58 -5.05
CA ASN A 246 0.95 19.23 -4.78
C ASN A 246 0.49 18.52 -6.05
N HIS A 247 -0.19 19.22 -6.95
CA HIS A 247 -0.62 18.67 -8.23
C HIS A 247 0.59 18.29 -9.12
N ILE A 248 1.61 19.17 -9.21
CA ILE A 248 2.86 18.87 -9.93
C ILE A 248 3.56 17.63 -9.35
N VAL A 249 3.57 17.47 -8.03
CA VAL A 249 4.15 16.29 -7.38
C VAL A 249 3.33 15.02 -7.69
N ALA A 250 2.00 15.11 -7.70
CA ALA A 250 1.13 14.00 -8.03
C ALA A 250 1.32 13.53 -9.49
N ASP A 251 1.44 14.46 -10.46
CA ASP A 251 1.78 14.16 -11.85
C ASP A 251 3.08 13.37 -11.97
N LYS A 252 4.16 13.87 -11.35
CA LYS A 252 5.46 13.18 -11.36
C LYS A 252 5.40 11.80 -10.74
N ASN A 253 4.73 11.66 -9.60
CA ASN A 253 4.63 10.39 -8.89
C ASN A 253 3.86 9.33 -9.68
N LEU A 254 2.81 9.74 -10.42
CA LEU A 254 2.08 8.86 -11.32
C LEU A 254 2.95 8.41 -12.49
N LYS A 255 3.65 9.32 -13.14
CA LYS A 255 4.56 8.99 -14.26
C LYS A 255 5.66 8.02 -13.83
N ILE A 256 6.26 8.26 -12.66
CA ILE A 256 7.33 7.40 -12.12
C ILE A 256 6.82 5.98 -11.85
N ILE A 257 5.66 5.82 -11.19
CA ILE A 257 5.15 4.48 -10.85
C ILE A 257 4.76 3.69 -12.11
N CYS A 258 4.30 4.36 -13.16
CA CYS A 258 4.02 3.77 -14.47
C CYS A 258 5.27 3.56 -15.34
N GLY A 259 6.48 3.85 -14.82
CA GLY A 259 7.74 3.73 -15.56
C GLY A 259 7.87 4.68 -16.74
N LYS A 260 7.08 5.75 -16.78
CA LYS A 260 7.12 6.77 -17.83
C LYS A 260 8.07 7.91 -17.48
N SER A 261 8.53 8.64 -18.51
CA SER A 261 9.32 9.87 -18.34
C SER A 261 8.50 10.95 -17.61
N ILE A 262 9.16 11.72 -16.74
CA ILE A 262 8.57 12.90 -16.09
C ILE A 262 8.49 14.12 -17.03
N SER A 263 8.70 13.95 -18.33
CA SER A 263 8.58 15.03 -19.32
C SER A 263 7.11 15.48 -19.48
N ASN A 264 6.94 16.71 -19.97
CA ASN A 264 5.60 17.27 -20.27
C ASN A 264 4.95 16.63 -21.51
N GLU A 265 5.67 15.79 -22.26
CA GLU A 265 5.13 15.06 -23.40
C GLU A 265 4.23 13.90 -22.98
N VAL A 266 4.39 13.39 -21.73
CA VAL A 266 3.53 12.36 -21.17
C VAL A 266 2.28 13.02 -20.59
N THR A 267 1.11 12.65 -21.13
CA THR A 267 -0.19 13.14 -20.71
C THR A 267 -0.96 12.08 -19.92
N ILE A 268 -1.90 12.52 -19.09
CA ILE A 268 -2.77 11.64 -18.32
C ILE A 268 -4.10 11.50 -19.06
N GLY A 269 -4.55 10.28 -19.28
CA GLY A 269 -5.83 9.95 -19.91
C GLY A 269 -7.02 10.36 -19.05
N PRO A 270 -8.26 10.32 -19.58
CA PRO A 270 -9.45 10.80 -18.88
C PRO A 270 -9.78 9.92 -17.65
N ILE A 271 -10.55 10.51 -16.71
CA ILE A 271 -11.15 9.77 -15.59
C ILE A 271 -12.05 8.66 -16.16
N PRO A 272 -11.93 7.41 -15.67
CA PRO A 272 -12.76 6.31 -16.16
C PRO A 272 -14.24 6.51 -15.80
N ASP A 273 -15.16 6.19 -16.72
CA ASP A 273 -16.61 6.17 -16.45
C ASP A 273 -16.99 4.87 -15.76
N ILE A 274 -16.63 4.73 -14.48
CA ILE A 274 -16.95 3.57 -13.65
C ILE A 274 -18.14 3.94 -12.76
N ARG A 275 -19.25 3.21 -12.93
CA ARG A 275 -20.44 3.35 -12.09
C ARG A 275 -20.44 2.28 -11.01
N VAL A 276 -20.38 2.71 -9.77
CA VAL A 276 -20.43 1.81 -8.61
C VAL A 276 -21.87 1.66 -8.14
N ASN A 277 -22.42 0.45 -8.22
CA ASN A 277 -23.74 0.13 -7.70
C ASN A 277 -23.60 -0.83 -6.51
N ILE A 278 -23.74 -0.30 -5.31
CA ILE A 278 -23.61 -1.07 -4.05
C ILE A 278 -24.64 -2.22 -3.95
N ASN A 279 -25.79 -2.07 -4.62
CA ASN A 279 -26.86 -3.07 -4.58
C ASN A 279 -26.56 -4.33 -5.43
N GLU A 280 -25.53 -4.27 -6.29
CA GLU A 280 -25.08 -5.40 -7.09
C GLU A 280 -23.98 -6.22 -6.37
N ILE A 281 -23.51 -5.76 -5.23
CA ILE A 281 -22.47 -6.41 -4.42
C ILE A 281 -23.11 -7.47 -3.53
N ASP A 282 -22.77 -8.73 -3.73
CA ASP A 282 -23.09 -9.85 -2.82
C ASP A 282 -21.89 -10.13 -1.91
N ILE A 283 -21.87 -9.46 -0.77
CA ILE A 283 -20.76 -9.52 0.18
C ILE A 283 -20.47 -10.96 0.67
N LEU A 284 -21.47 -11.83 0.78
CA LEU A 284 -21.24 -13.20 1.25
C LEU A 284 -20.54 -14.02 0.18
N ASN A 285 -20.96 -13.92 -1.08
CA ASN A 285 -20.31 -14.55 -2.20
C ASN A 285 -18.92 -13.96 -2.42
N ASP A 286 -18.74 -12.65 -2.28
CA ASP A 286 -17.46 -11.96 -2.45
C ASP A 286 -16.44 -12.34 -1.37
N ILE A 287 -16.87 -12.60 -0.13
CA ILE A 287 -16.00 -13.15 0.92
C ILE A 287 -15.46 -14.53 0.51
N GLU A 288 -16.30 -15.43 0.02
CA GLU A 288 -15.86 -16.77 -0.39
C GLU A 288 -14.96 -16.71 -1.64
N LYS A 289 -15.26 -15.81 -2.57
CA LYS A 289 -14.41 -15.51 -3.71
C LYS A 289 -13.05 -14.95 -3.27
N ALA A 290 -13.04 -14.00 -2.33
CA ALA A 290 -11.82 -13.43 -1.78
C ALA A 290 -10.96 -14.50 -1.11
N LYS A 291 -11.54 -15.41 -0.29
CA LYS A 291 -10.81 -16.55 0.31
C LYS A 291 -10.20 -17.44 -0.75
N THR A 292 -10.94 -17.79 -1.81
CA THR A 292 -10.46 -18.63 -2.90
C THR A 292 -9.30 -17.99 -3.66
N ASN A 293 -9.38 -16.69 -3.92
CA ASN A 293 -8.37 -15.95 -4.67
C ASN A 293 -7.16 -15.59 -3.81
N ASN A 294 -7.30 -15.53 -2.47
CA ASN A 294 -6.31 -14.94 -1.57
C ASN A 294 -4.94 -15.60 -1.67
N ILE A 295 -3.95 -14.80 -2.03
CA ILE A 295 -2.58 -15.28 -2.26
C ILE A 295 -1.89 -15.64 -0.92
N TYR A 296 -2.14 -14.92 0.17
CA TYR A 296 -1.58 -15.27 1.49
C TYR A 296 -2.12 -16.62 1.97
N LEU A 297 -3.42 -16.88 1.77
CA LEU A 297 -4.01 -18.16 2.12
C LEU A 297 -3.42 -19.31 1.27
N LYS A 298 -3.15 -19.07 -0.02
CA LYS A 298 -2.44 -20.01 -0.89
C LYS A 298 -1.02 -20.28 -0.38
N ILE A 299 -0.30 -19.23 0.04
CA ILE A 299 1.04 -19.34 0.63
C ILE A 299 1.01 -20.19 1.91
N TYR A 300 0.08 -19.93 2.84
CA TYR A 300 -0.01 -20.69 4.08
C TYR A 300 -0.38 -22.17 3.83
N ASN A 301 -1.32 -22.43 2.92
CA ASN A 301 -1.65 -23.80 2.51
C ASN A 301 -0.46 -24.52 1.86
N ARG A 302 0.34 -23.82 1.05
CA ARG A 302 1.55 -24.40 0.46
C ARG A 302 2.61 -24.67 1.53
N ALA A 303 2.84 -23.71 2.42
CA ALA A 303 3.77 -23.87 3.52
C ALA A 303 3.35 -25.01 4.48
N PHE A 304 2.05 -25.18 4.71
CA PHE A 304 1.52 -26.34 5.45
C PHE A 304 1.87 -27.67 4.77
N LYS A 305 1.70 -27.75 3.44
CA LYS A 305 2.07 -28.94 2.66
C LYS A 305 3.59 -29.22 2.68
N ASN A 306 4.41 -28.16 2.68
CA ASN A 306 5.85 -28.23 2.69
C ASN A 306 6.43 -28.47 4.11
N ALA A 307 5.60 -28.40 5.17
CA ALA A 307 6.05 -28.54 6.55
C ALA A 307 6.46 -29.99 6.86
N ASN A 308 7.69 -30.16 7.35
CA ASN A 308 8.30 -31.46 7.66
C ASN A 308 7.99 -31.94 9.09
N THR A 309 7.56 -31.04 9.99
CA THR A 309 7.28 -31.36 11.40
C THR A 309 5.82 -31.10 11.74
N GLU A 310 5.30 -31.85 12.73
CA GLU A 310 3.92 -31.64 13.21
C GLU A 310 3.74 -30.25 13.85
N GLU A 311 4.77 -29.71 14.50
CA GLU A 311 4.75 -28.37 15.06
C GLU A 311 4.55 -27.31 13.97
N MET A 312 5.25 -27.43 12.84
CA MET A 312 5.11 -26.50 11.71
C MET A 312 3.76 -26.67 11.03
N LYS A 313 3.23 -27.88 10.90
CA LYS A 313 1.87 -28.11 10.38
C LYS A 313 0.83 -27.45 11.27
N ASN A 314 0.91 -27.66 12.59
CA ASN A 314 0.00 -27.02 13.52
C ASN A 314 0.09 -25.50 13.47
N TYR A 315 1.31 -24.96 13.35
CA TYR A 315 1.53 -23.51 13.19
C TYR A 315 0.83 -22.98 11.93
N TYR A 316 1.03 -23.61 10.77
CA TYR A 316 0.39 -23.16 9.53
C TYR A 316 -1.13 -23.40 9.53
N GLN A 317 -1.63 -24.44 10.19
CA GLN A 317 -3.08 -24.61 10.34
C GLN A 317 -3.70 -23.45 11.10
N ILE A 318 -3.08 -23.00 12.21
CA ILE A 318 -3.52 -21.81 12.94
C ILE A 318 -3.50 -20.56 12.05
N LEU A 319 -2.45 -20.39 11.22
CA LEU A 319 -2.36 -19.27 10.27
C LEU A 319 -3.45 -19.33 9.21
N ILE A 320 -3.79 -20.50 8.68
CA ILE A 320 -4.85 -20.71 7.69
C ILE A 320 -6.20 -20.33 8.29
N ASP A 321 -6.51 -20.82 9.50
CA ASP A 321 -7.77 -20.54 10.18
C ASP A 321 -7.90 -19.04 10.49
N TYR A 322 -6.85 -18.42 11.04
CA TYR A 322 -6.80 -16.99 11.31
C TYR A 322 -6.95 -16.16 10.03
N ALA A 323 -6.18 -16.50 8.98
CA ALA A 323 -6.22 -15.79 7.71
C ALA A 323 -7.61 -15.84 7.07
N SER A 324 -8.31 -16.97 7.17
CA SER A 324 -9.68 -17.11 6.65
C SER A 324 -10.66 -16.12 7.28
N GLU A 325 -10.55 -15.90 8.60
CA GLU A 325 -11.37 -14.90 9.31
C GLU A 325 -10.95 -13.46 9.00
N GLU A 326 -9.62 -13.20 8.93
CA GLU A 326 -9.10 -11.86 8.62
C GLU A 326 -9.46 -11.41 7.20
N ILE A 327 -9.47 -12.33 6.22
CA ILE A 327 -9.92 -12.05 4.86
C ILE A 327 -11.40 -11.62 4.87
N ALA A 328 -12.24 -12.36 5.58
CA ALA A 328 -13.66 -12.03 5.70
C ALA A 328 -13.87 -10.65 6.34
N ASN A 329 -13.13 -10.35 7.40
CA ASN A 329 -13.18 -9.05 8.08
C ASN A 329 -12.65 -7.92 7.17
N SER A 330 -11.57 -8.15 6.43
CA SER A 330 -11.02 -7.18 5.48
C SER A 330 -12.01 -6.83 4.38
N VAL A 331 -12.67 -7.84 3.79
CA VAL A 331 -13.69 -7.61 2.75
C VAL A 331 -14.87 -6.80 3.30
N ARG A 332 -15.36 -7.12 4.50
CA ARG A 332 -16.41 -6.32 5.16
C ARG A 332 -15.98 -4.88 5.39
N ASN A 333 -14.75 -4.65 5.87
CA ASN A 333 -14.22 -3.31 6.10
C ASN A 333 -14.10 -2.49 4.80
N TYR A 334 -13.68 -3.11 3.69
CA TYR A 334 -13.64 -2.44 2.39
C TYR A 334 -15.05 -2.13 1.88
N TYR A 335 -16.01 -3.05 2.06
CA TYR A 335 -17.40 -2.81 1.73
C TYR A 335 -18.00 -1.66 2.54
N ASP A 336 -17.79 -1.64 3.85
CA ASP A 336 -18.26 -0.56 4.72
C ASP A 336 -17.63 0.79 4.35
N THR A 337 -16.33 0.79 3.99
CA THR A 337 -15.63 1.99 3.51
C THR A 337 -16.26 2.49 2.21
N LEU A 338 -16.49 1.62 1.25
CA LEU A 338 -17.14 1.95 -0.02
C LEU A 338 -18.56 2.53 0.21
N ASN A 339 -19.36 1.89 1.07
CA ASN A 339 -20.70 2.35 1.41
C ASN A 339 -20.70 3.73 2.08
N ASN A 340 -19.74 3.99 2.95
CA ASN A 340 -19.54 5.30 3.58
C ASN A 340 -19.16 6.37 2.54
N GLN A 341 -18.29 6.05 1.57
CA GLN A 341 -17.93 6.98 0.50
C GLN A 341 -19.13 7.29 -0.43
N LEU A 342 -19.95 6.30 -0.75
CA LEU A 342 -21.19 6.48 -1.52
C LEU A 342 -22.22 7.36 -0.76
N SER A 343 -22.37 7.13 0.55
CA SER A 343 -23.24 7.95 1.41
C SER A 343 -22.76 9.41 1.45
N SER A 344 -21.45 9.61 1.51
CA SER A 344 -20.83 10.94 1.44
C SER A 344 -21.04 11.58 0.09
N LEU A 345 -20.99 10.84 -1.02
CA LEU A 345 -21.28 11.33 -2.37
C LEU A 345 -22.73 11.82 -2.46
N ALA A 346 -23.70 11.02 -2.03
CA ALA A 346 -25.11 11.41 -2.02
C ALA A 346 -25.38 12.68 -1.20
N THR A 347 -24.67 12.84 -0.08
CA THR A 347 -24.76 14.08 0.74
C THR A 347 -24.22 15.29 -0.01
N ARG A 348 -23.05 15.16 -0.69
CA ARG A 348 -22.48 16.26 -1.48
C ARG A 348 -23.31 16.61 -2.70
N GLU A 349 -23.88 15.62 -3.39
CA GLU A 349 -24.82 15.85 -4.50
C GLU A 349 -26.05 16.62 -4.03
N SER A 350 -26.65 16.23 -2.89
CA SER A 350 -27.77 16.94 -2.29
C SER A 350 -27.42 18.38 -1.92
N SER A 351 -26.21 18.60 -1.37
CA SER A 351 -25.70 19.95 -1.08
C SER A 351 -25.52 20.77 -2.35
N ASN A 352 -24.97 20.19 -3.42
CA ASN A 352 -24.80 20.87 -4.70
C ASN A 352 -26.15 21.29 -5.31
N ILE A 353 -27.17 20.41 -5.26
CA ILE A 353 -28.53 20.75 -5.69
C ILE A 353 -29.07 21.96 -4.91
N LEU A 354 -28.85 22.00 -3.58
CA LEU A 354 -29.26 23.17 -2.78
C LEU A 354 -28.51 24.43 -3.18
N MET A 355 -27.19 24.37 -3.42
CA MET A 355 -26.41 25.54 -3.88
C MET A 355 -26.92 26.07 -5.24
N VAL A 356 -27.25 25.17 -6.18
CA VAL A 356 -27.81 25.53 -7.47
C VAL A 356 -29.17 26.25 -7.32
N GLN A 357 -30.04 25.78 -6.42
CA GLN A 357 -31.32 26.46 -6.13
C GLN A 357 -31.11 27.83 -5.48
N GLN A 358 -30.13 27.95 -4.57
CA GLN A 358 -29.79 29.24 -3.95
C GLN A 358 -29.22 30.21 -4.97
N LEU A 359 -28.39 29.75 -5.93
CA LEU A 359 -27.91 30.59 -7.02
C LEU A 359 -29.05 31.07 -7.90
N ALA A 360 -30.01 30.22 -8.25
CA ALA A 360 -31.19 30.64 -9.04
C ALA A 360 -31.97 31.76 -8.33
N LYS A 361 -32.19 31.61 -7.01
CA LYS A 361 -32.82 32.68 -6.21
C LYS A 361 -31.97 33.94 -6.14
N ALA A 362 -30.65 33.80 -5.92
CA ALA A 362 -29.75 34.96 -5.88
C ALA A 362 -29.72 35.71 -7.20
N LYS A 363 -29.80 35.02 -8.33
CA LYS A 363 -29.92 35.62 -9.66
C LYS A 363 -31.20 36.49 -9.81
N ASP A 364 -32.32 35.94 -9.35
CA ASP A 364 -33.60 36.68 -9.37
C ASP A 364 -33.58 37.90 -8.43
N ASP A 365 -33.06 37.76 -7.22
CA ASP A 365 -32.93 38.82 -6.23
C ASP A 365 -31.95 39.91 -6.71
N PHE A 366 -30.86 39.55 -7.37
CA PHE A 366 -29.90 40.49 -7.96
C PHE A 366 -30.54 41.30 -9.13
N SER A 367 -31.24 40.60 -10.04
CA SER A 367 -31.92 41.26 -11.15
C SER A 367 -33.03 42.23 -10.71
N ASN A 368 -33.60 41.99 -9.51
CA ASN A 368 -34.59 42.86 -8.88
C ASN A 368 -33.96 43.93 -7.94
N GLY A 369 -32.63 44.01 -7.88
CA GLY A 369 -31.93 44.99 -7.04
C GLY A 369 -32.02 44.72 -5.53
N LYS A 370 -32.36 43.49 -5.09
CA LYS A 370 -32.54 43.13 -3.67
C LYS A 370 -31.25 42.74 -2.99
N ILE A 371 -30.28 42.25 -3.74
CA ILE A 371 -28.95 41.89 -3.23
C ILE A 371 -27.86 42.58 -4.04
N SER A 372 -26.67 42.69 -3.46
CA SER A 372 -25.50 43.25 -4.12
C SER A 372 -24.92 42.29 -5.17
N GLU A 373 -24.13 42.84 -6.11
CA GLU A 373 -23.32 42.00 -7.02
C GLU A 373 -22.37 41.10 -6.25
N THR A 374 -21.83 41.58 -5.14
CA THR A 374 -20.96 40.79 -4.24
C THR A 374 -21.67 39.54 -3.73
N ASP A 375 -22.91 39.63 -3.28
CA ASP A 375 -23.70 38.52 -2.77
C ASP A 375 -24.03 37.53 -3.90
N TYR A 376 -24.39 38.04 -5.09
CA TYR A 376 -24.62 37.19 -6.26
C TYR A 376 -23.37 36.42 -6.67
N GLN A 377 -22.20 37.06 -6.76
CA GLN A 377 -20.94 36.39 -7.10
C GLN A 377 -20.52 35.37 -6.06
N THR A 378 -20.80 35.61 -4.78
CA THR A 378 -20.58 34.58 -3.71
C THR A 378 -21.48 33.36 -3.91
N ALA A 379 -22.73 33.55 -4.39
CA ALA A 379 -23.61 32.43 -4.74
C ALA A 379 -23.07 31.60 -5.93
N VAL A 380 -22.48 32.26 -6.95
CA VAL A 380 -21.80 31.61 -8.07
C VAL A 380 -20.60 30.76 -7.53
N TYR A 381 -19.73 31.39 -6.75
CA TYR A 381 -18.59 30.72 -6.12
C TYR A 381 -19.01 29.47 -5.33
N ASN A 382 -20.09 29.53 -4.55
CA ASN A 382 -20.57 28.39 -3.76
C ASN A 382 -21.04 27.22 -4.64
N VAL A 383 -21.65 27.49 -5.80
CA VAL A 383 -22.03 26.44 -6.76
C VAL A 383 -20.77 25.79 -7.38
N ASP A 384 -19.84 26.61 -7.86
CA ASP A 384 -18.63 26.11 -8.53
C ASP A 384 -17.79 25.25 -7.57
N THR A 385 -17.62 25.69 -6.32
CA THR A 385 -16.91 24.92 -5.30
C THR A 385 -17.64 23.63 -4.92
N SER A 386 -18.98 23.68 -4.77
CA SER A 386 -19.75 22.49 -4.42
C SER A 386 -19.72 21.41 -5.52
N LYS A 387 -19.71 21.83 -6.79
CA LYS A 387 -19.58 20.92 -7.94
C LYS A 387 -18.24 20.21 -7.93
N ILE A 388 -17.13 20.94 -7.76
CA ILE A 388 -15.79 20.33 -7.67
C ILE A 388 -15.71 19.37 -6.48
N GLN A 389 -16.35 19.68 -5.35
CA GLN A 389 -16.39 18.80 -4.19
C GLN A 389 -17.15 17.49 -4.47
N VAL A 390 -18.18 17.50 -5.32
CA VAL A 390 -18.85 16.28 -5.81
C VAL A 390 -17.88 15.45 -6.66
N ASP A 391 -17.15 16.09 -7.59
CA ASP A 391 -16.18 15.42 -8.47
C ASP A 391 -15.05 14.76 -7.65
N ILE A 392 -14.50 15.44 -6.64
CA ILE A 392 -13.51 14.86 -5.71
C ILE A 392 -14.10 13.66 -4.98
N GLN A 393 -15.34 13.78 -4.47
CA GLN A 393 -15.97 12.69 -3.73
C GLN A 393 -16.23 11.47 -4.62
N LEU A 394 -16.55 11.66 -5.90
CA LEU A 394 -16.66 10.57 -6.87
C LEU A 394 -15.33 9.82 -7.02
N LEU A 395 -14.21 10.54 -7.11
CA LEU A 395 -12.87 9.91 -7.16
C LEU A 395 -12.54 9.14 -5.88
N ASN A 396 -12.98 9.60 -4.71
CA ASN A 396 -12.84 8.87 -3.45
C ASN A 396 -13.68 7.58 -3.44
N VAL A 397 -14.88 7.60 -4.03
CA VAL A 397 -15.70 6.39 -4.25
C VAL A 397 -14.97 5.40 -5.15
N LEU A 398 -14.39 5.86 -6.27
CA LEU A 398 -13.63 5.00 -7.18
C LEU A 398 -12.41 4.39 -6.49
N SER A 399 -11.69 5.17 -5.68
CA SER A 399 -10.55 4.66 -4.90
C SER A 399 -10.96 3.57 -3.91
N ALA A 400 -12.07 3.75 -3.20
CA ALA A 400 -12.59 2.74 -2.28
C ALA A 400 -13.11 1.49 -3.02
N TYR A 401 -13.67 1.67 -4.21
CA TYR A 401 -14.11 0.57 -5.06
C TYR A 401 -12.93 -0.27 -5.58
N GLU A 402 -11.82 0.37 -5.98
CA GLU A 402 -10.61 -0.36 -6.36
C GLU A 402 -10.04 -1.15 -5.17
N ASP A 403 -10.00 -0.58 -3.96
CA ASP A 403 -9.58 -1.32 -2.76
C ASP A 403 -10.44 -2.58 -2.54
N TYR A 404 -11.76 -2.43 -2.64
CA TYR A 404 -12.70 -3.55 -2.53
C TYR A 404 -12.47 -4.60 -3.62
N LYS A 405 -12.40 -4.17 -4.87
CA LYS A 405 -12.23 -5.05 -6.03
C LYS A 405 -10.91 -5.83 -5.97
N TYR A 406 -9.81 -5.15 -5.63
CA TYR A 406 -8.51 -5.81 -5.50
C TYR A 406 -8.47 -6.80 -4.34
N ALA A 407 -9.16 -6.51 -3.24
CA ALA A 407 -9.29 -7.45 -2.13
C ALA A 407 -10.04 -8.72 -2.53
N VAL A 408 -11.12 -8.59 -3.32
CA VAL A 408 -11.99 -9.71 -3.73
C VAL A 408 -11.42 -10.46 -4.94
N ASP A 409 -11.08 -9.74 -6.01
CA ASP A 409 -10.73 -10.33 -7.30
C ASP A 409 -9.26 -10.73 -7.40
N MET A 410 -8.36 -9.89 -6.86
CA MET A 410 -6.91 -10.07 -6.98
C MET A 410 -6.29 -10.77 -5.76
N GLY A 411 -7.09 -11.07 -4.75
CA GLY A 411 -6.69 -11.90 -3.62
C GLY A 411 -5.66 -11.27 -2.67
N ILE A 412 -5.65 -9.95 -2.54
CA ILE A 412 -4.75 -9.22 -1.64
C ILE A 412 -5.44 -8.69 -0.37
N ALA A 413 -6.67 -9.15 -0.07
CA ALA A 413 -7.27 -8.91 1.24
C ALA A 413 -6.26 -9.30 2.33
N SER A 414 -6.02 -8.41 3.31
CA SER A 414 -4.98 -8.63 4.32
C SER A 414 -5.29 -9.88 5.13
N ALA A 415 -4.33 -10.79 5.17
CA ALA A 415 -4.34 -11.99 6.00
C ALA A 415 -2.97 -12.16 6.71
N LYS A 416 -2.14 -11.11 6.72
CA LYS A 416 -0.82 -11.13 7.33
C LYS A 416 -0.96 -10.85 8.82
N LEU A 417 -0.49 -11.79 9.66
CA LEU A 417 -0.19 -11.50 11.06
C LEU A 417 0.83 -10.37 11.13
N SER A 418 0.50 -9.28 11.83
CA SER A 418 1.37 -8.13 12.06
C SER A 418 2.52 -8.50 13.02
#